data_44362a21ef84c2b3d3bac25924a61661
#
_entry.id   44362a21ef84c2b3d3bac25924a61661
#
_cell.length_a   1.000
_cell.length_b   1.000
_cell.length_c   1.000
_cell.angle_alpha   90.00
_cell.angle_beta   90.00
_cell.angle_gamma   90.00
#
_symmetry.space_group_name_H-M   'P 1'
#
loop_
_entity.id
_entity.type
_entity.pdbx_description
1 polymer ?
#
loop_
_entity_poly.entity_id
_entity_poly.type
_entity_poly.pdbx_seq_one_letter_code
_entity_poly.pdbx_strand_id
1 'polypeptide(L)'
;MLLLGSRYGRLKEPSSILSRSVRLPPLRRRPEALAPKVGPLDLSPKKVGDDIAKATGDWKGLKVTCKLTIQNRQAKIDVVPSAASLIIKELKEPPRDRKEVKNVKHNGNITFDALLKIARIMRSRSMAHKLEGTVLEILRIAQSIGCTVDDMHPHDLVDKIKGGELEIPVE
;
A
#
# COMPACT_ATOMS: atom_id res chain seq x y z
N MET A 1 6.62 -61.91 -15.00
CA MET A 1 5.69 -61.01 -14.31
C MET A 1 6.38 -59.65 -14.15
N LEU A 2 6.06 -58.74 -15.09
CA LEU A 2 6.76 -57.50 -15.31
C LEU A 2 6.13 -56.40 -14.43
N LEU A 3 6.91 -55.81 -13.53
CA LEU A 3 6.50 -54.61 -12.76
C LEU A 3 6.95 -53.36 -13.54
N LEU A 4 5.96 -52.70 -14.12
CA LEU A 4 6.09 -51.38 -14.71
C LEU A 4 6.24 -50.32 -13.61
N GLY A 5 7.45 -49.81 -13.45
CA GLY A 5 7.76 -48.66 -12.63
C GLY A 5 7.21 -47.39 -13.26
N SER A 6 6.15 -46.85 -12.70
CA SER A 6 5.59 -45.52 -13.05
C SER A 6 6.61 -44.44 -12.72
N ARG A 7 7.17 -43.83 -13.77
CA ARG A 7 7.98 -42.61 -13.66
C ARG A 7 7.00 -41.43 -13.43
N TYR A 8 6.76 -41.08 -12.19
CA TYR A 8 6.19 -39.80 -11.86
C TYR A 8 7.18 -38.70 -12.25
N GLY A 9 6.88 -38.05 -13.34
CA GLY A 9 7.59 -36.83 -13.73
C GLY A 9 7.47 -35.81 -12.63
N ARG A 10 8.61 -35.44 -12.05
CA ARG A 10 8.73 -34.33 -11.11
C ARG A 10 8.22 -33.07 -11.81
N LEU A 11 7.00 -32.64 -11.47
CA LEU A 11 6.46 -31.34 -11.89
C LEU A 11 7.48 -30.30 -11.43
N LYS A 12 8.13 -29.65 -12.39
CA LYS A 12 8.98 -28.50 -12.12
C LYS A 12 8.09 -27.47 -11.46
N GLU A 13 8.31 -27.24 -10.18
CA GLU A 13 7.79 -26.08 -9.46
C GLU A 13 8.07 -24.83 -10.31
N PRO A 14 7.07 -23.96 -10.53
CA PRO A 14 7.30 -22.73 -11.27
C PRO A 14 8.34 -21.90 -10.50
N SER A 15 9.51 -21.81 -11.08
CA SER A 15 10.68 -21.12 -10.59
C SER A 15 10.33 -19.76 -10.01
N SER A 16 10.59 -19.62 -8.72
CA SER A 16 10.79 -18.38 -7.95
C SER A 16 9.80 -17.23 -8.22
N ILE A 17 8.72 -17.23 -7.46
CA ILE A 17 7.93 -16.01 -7.23
C ILE A 17 8.80 -15.07 -6.38
N LEU A 18 9.61 -14.25 -7.02
CA LEU A 18 10.34 -13.18 -6.35
C LEU A 18 9.40 -12.00 -6.17
N SER A 19 8.62 -12.01 -5.09
CA SER A 19 7.85 -10.86 -4.67
C SER A 19 8.77 -9.83 -4.04
N ARG A 20 9.23 -8.86 -4.81
CA ARG A 20 10.08 -7.78 -4.32
C ARG A 20 9.26 -6.51 -4.20
N SER A 21 9.02 -6.06 -2.96
CA SER A 21 8.40 -4.76 -2.72
C SER A 21 9.43 -3.66 -3.00
N VAL A 22 9.18 -2.86 -4.02
CA VAL A 22 10.02 -1.72 -4.35
C VAL A 22 9.27 -0.46 -3.92
N ARG A 23 9.79 0.23 -2.89
CA ARG A 23 9.28 1.54 -2.52
C ARG A 23 9.82 2.55 -3.54
N LEU A 24 8.92 3.07 -4.38
CA LEU A 24 9.26 4.08 -5.38
C LEU A 24 9.05 5.47 -4.80
N PRO A 25 10.01 6.40 -5.01
CA PRO A 25 9.79 7.81 -4.75
C PRO A 25 8.73 8.37 -5.71
N PRO A 26 8.09 9.53 -5.37
CA PRO A 26 7.07 10.13 -6.22
C PRO A 26 7.60 10.35 -7.63
N LEU A 27 6.81 9.96 -8.58
CA LEU A 27 7.01 9.89 -10.00
C LEU A 27 7.81 11.06 -10.60
N ARG A 28 9.11 10.95 -10.61
CA ARG A 28 9.91 11.37 -11.77
C ARG A 28 10.50 10.09 -12.33
N ARG A 29 10.14 9.80 -13.56
CA ARG A 29 10.65 8.71 -14.39
C ARG A 29 12.18 8.69 -14.34
N ARG A 30 12.76 7.95 -13.42
CA ARG A 30 14.17 7.63 -13.46
C ARG A 30 14.30 6.13 -13.65
N PRO A 31 14.33 5.66 -14.89
CA PRO A 31 14.60 4.26 -15.21
C PRO A 31 15.94 3.80 -14.61
N GLU A 32 16.85 4.74 -14.40
CA GLU A 32 18.15 4.51 -13.75
C GLU A 32 18.03 3.95 -12.34
N ALA A 33 17.03 4.36 -11.55
CA ALA A 33 16.83 3.85 -10.20
C ALA A 33 16.23 2.42 -10.17
N LEU A 34 15.60 1.99 -11.25
CA LEU A 34 15.03 0.65 -11.41
C LEU A 34 16.03 -0.34 -12.00
N ALA A 35 16.98 0.15 -12.81
CA ALA A 35 17.94 -0.68 -13.51
C ALA A 35 18.70 -1.68 -12.61
N PRO A 36 19.27 -1.29 -11.45
CA PRO A 36 20.00 -2.23 -10.60
C PRO A 36 19.10 -3.29 -9.94
N LYS A 37 17.79 -3.03 -9.84
CA LYS A 37 16.85 -3.96 -9.21
C LYS A 37 16.13 -4.88 -10.21
N VAL A 38 15.94 -4.40 -11.42
CA VAL A 38 15.18 -5.08 -12.49
C VAL A 38 16.12 -5.73 -13.52
N GLY A 39 17.33 -5.18 -13.71
CA GLY A 39 18.33 -5.70 -14.64
C GLY A 39 18.68 -7.18 -14.42
N PRO A 40 18.93 -7.62 -13.17
CA PRO A 40 19.24 -9.03 -12.91
C PRO A 40 18.09 -10.02 -13.20
N LEU A 41 16.90 -9.51 -13.56
CA LEU A 41 15.69 -10.29 -13.79
C LEU A 41 15.33 -10.38 -15.29
N ASP A 42 16.27 -10.03 -16.17
CA ASP A 42 16.10 -10.03 -17.65
C ASP A 42 14.90 -9.20 -18.14
N LEU A 43 14.53 -8.17 -17.39
CA LEU A 43 13.44 -7.28 -17.75
C LEU A 43 13.97 -5.93 -18.23
N SER A 44 13.30 -5.35 -19.24
CA SER A 44 13.61 -3.99 -19.69
C SER A 44 13.15 -2.95 -18.65
N PRO A 45 14.06 -2.16 -18.05
CA PRO A 45 13.70 -1.16 -17.06
C PRO A 45 12.73 -0.09 -17.58
N LYS A 46 12.78 0.20 -18.88
CA LYS A 46 11.86 1.15 -19.53
C LYS A 46 10.42 0.63 -19.52
N LYS A 47 10.21 -0.60 -20.01
CA LYS A 47 8.85 -1.21 -20.04
C LYS A 47 8.24 -1.29 -18.64
N VAL A 48 9.01 -1.79 -17.66
CA VAL A 48 8.56 -1.87 -16.27
C VAL A 48 8.26 -0.48 -15.70
N GLY A 49 9.06 0.54 -16.04
CA GLY A 49 8.83 1.92 -15.64
C GLY A 49 7.53 2.50 -16.21
N ASP A 50 7.24 2.24 -17.48
CA ASP A 50 6.00 2.69 -18.14
C ASP A 50 4.76 1.97 -17.58
N ASP A 51 4.86 0.68 -17.32
CA ASP A 51 3.78 -0.10 -16.73
C ASP A 51 3.50 0.34 -15.27
N ILE A 52 4.53 0.64 -14.48
CA ILE A 52 4.38 1.25 -13.16
C ILE A 52 3.70 2.62 -13.27
N ALA A 53 4.09 3.45 -14.23
CA ALA A 53 3.50 4.77 -14.42
C ALA A 53 2.02 4.68 -14.79
N LYS A 54 1.61 3.68 -15.59
CA LYS A 54 0.20 3.40 -15.91
C LYS A 54 -0.56 2.94 -14.67
N ALA A 55 -0.02 1.97 -13.92
CA ALA A 55 -0.65 1.42 -12.73
C ALA A 55 -0.76 2.42 -11.55
N THR A 56 0.12 3.43 -11.51
CA THR A 56 0.14 4.44 -10.44
C THR A 56 -0.45 5.79 -10.87
N GLY A 57 -1.18 5.83 -11.98
CA GLY A 57 -1.80 7.07 -12.49
C GLY A 57 -2.66 7.79 -11.45
N ASP A 58 -3.46 7.03 -10.69
CA ASP A 58 -4.37 7.54 -9.65
C ASP A 58 -3.66 8.00 -8.36
N TRP A 59 -2.37 7.73 -8.24
CA TRP A 59 -1.54 8.00 -7.06
C TRP A 59 -0.50 9.10 -7.30
N LYS A 60 -0.78 10.02 -8.21
CA LYS A 60 0.15 11.13 -8.52
C LYS A 60 0.44 11.94 -7.25
N GLY A 61 1.73 12.19 -7.01
CA GLY A 61 2.18 12.98 -5.85
C GLY A 61 2.30 12.20 -4.54
N LEU A 62 1.76 10.99 -4.42
CA LEU A 62 1.84 10.17 -3.22
C LEU A 62 2.95 9.11 -3.30
N LYS A 63 3.52 8.76 -2.15
CA LYS A 63 4.47 7.64 -2.05
C LYS A 63 3.70 6.34 -1.94
N VAL A 64 3.74 5.53 -2.98
CA VAL A 64 3.11 4.20 -3.00
C VAL A 64 4.16 3.11 -3.14
N THR A 65 3.88 1.95 -2.59
CA THR A 65 4.69 0.76 -2.78
C THR A 65 4.07 -0.08 -3.89
N CYS A 66 4.89 -0.51 -4.86
CA CYS A 66 4.45 -1.42 -5.90
C CYS A 66 5.09 -2.79 -5.66
N LYS A 67 4.28 -3.84 -5.74
CA LYS A 67 4.71 -5.23 -5.73
C LYS A 67 4.87 -5.68 -7.18
N LEU A 68 6.07 -6.09 -7.55
CA LEU A 68 6.35 -6.65 -8.86
C LEU A 68 6.38 -8.16 -8.75
N THR A 69 5.48 -8.84 -9.42
CA THR A 69 5.48 -10.29 -9.56
C THR A 69 6.00 -10.62 -10.96
N ILE A 70 7.15 -11.27 -11.04
CA ILE A 70 7.83 -11.54 -12.30
C ILE A 70 7.68 -13.01 -12.63
N GLN A 71 7.08 -13.30 -13.78
CA GLN A 71 6.93 -14.62 -14.34
C GLN A 71 7.19 -14.57 -15.84
N ASN A 72 7.97 -15.51 -16.38
CA ASN A 72 8.22 -15.66 -17.81
C ASN A 72 8.61 -14.35 -18.53
N ARG A 73 9.52 -13.57 -17.94
CA ARG A 73 9.96 -12.26 -18.45
C ARG A 73 8.83 -11.21 -18.58
N GLN A 74 7.73 -11.42 -17.87
CA GLN A 74 6.65 -10.46 -17.75
C GLN A 74 6.52 -10.00 -16.30
N ALA A 75 6.31 -8.71 -16.09
CA ALA A 75 6.11 -8.13 -14.77
C ALA A 75 4.63 -7.80 -14.57
N LYS A 76 3.99 -8.42 -13.58
CA LYS A 76 2.70 -7.98 -13.09
C LYS A 76 2.91 -6.98 -11.97
N ILE A 77 2.25 -5.84 -12.05
CA ILE A 77 2.41 -4.74 -11.10
C ILE A 77 1.14 -4.62 -10.28
N ASP A 78 1.29 -4.85 -8.98
CA ASP A 78 0.22 -4.64 -8.02
C ASP A 78 0.56 -3.43 -7.14
N VAL A 79 -0.32 -2.43 -7.11
CA VAL A 79 -0.14 -1.24 -6.27
C VAL A 79 -0.59 -1.58 -4.87
N VAL A 80 0.31 -1.37 -3.91
CA VAL A 80 0.10 -1.69 -2.51
C VAL A 80 0.10 -0.38 -1.71
N PRO A 81 -1.07 0.26 -1.53
CA PRO A 81 -1.15 1.52 -0.81
C PRO A 81 -0.80 1.35 0.67
N SER A 82 -0.20 2.39 1.26
CA SER A 82 -0.04 2.50 2.71
C SER A 82 -1.26 3.19 3.31
N ALA A 83 -1.55 2.97 4.60
CA ALA A 83 -2.66 3.66 5.28
C ALA A 83 -2.53 5.19 5.18
N ALA A 84 -1.32 5.73 5.35
CA ALA A 84 -1.07 7.16 5.18
C ALA A 84 -1.41 7.66 3.77
N SER A 85 -1.10 6.89 2.72
CA SER A 85 -1.44 7.30 1.35
C SER A 85 -2.94 7.24 1.07
N LEU A 86 -3.67 6.31 1.70
CA LEU A 86 -5.13 6.24 1.61
C LEU A 86 -5.78 7.43 2.30
N ILE A 87 -5.33 7.76 3.52
CA ILE A 87 -5.81 8.92 4.28
C ILE A 87 -5.60 10.21 3.48
N ILE A 88 -4.39 10.46 2.96
CA ILE A 88 -4.10 11.67 2.18
C ILE A 88 -4.93 11.71 0.88
N LYS A 89 -5.20 10.56 0.28
CA LYS A 89 -6.05 10.48 -0.92
C LYS A 89 -7.50 10.88 -0.60
N GLU A 90 -8.04 10.44 0.55
CA GLU A 90 -9.39 10.80 1.02
C GLU A 90 -9.52 12.28 1.38
N LEU A 91 -8.45 12.91 1.88
CA LEU A 91 -8.43 14.35 2.15
C LEU A 91 -8.61 15.20 0.89
N LYS A 92 -8.45 14.62 -0.32
CA LYS A 92 -8.62 15.31 -1.63
C LYS A 92 -7.88 16.63 -1.73
N GLU A 93 -6.75 16.75 -1.05
CA GLU A 93 -5.96 17.96 -1.08
C GLU A 93 -5.37 18.22 -2.47
N PRO A 94 -5.24 19.50 -2.88
CA PRO A 94 -4.59 19.85 -4.13
C PRO A 94 -3.13 19.39 -4.14
N PRO A 95 -2.57 18.98 -5.30
CA PRO A 95 -1.19 18.55 -5.40
C PRO A 95 -0.26 19.70 -5.02
N ARG A 96 0.57 19.49 -4.01
CA ARG A 96 1.52 20.47 -3.51
C ARG A 96 2.91 20.23 -4.10
N ASP A 97 3.61 21.33 -4.42
CA ASP A 97 5.00 21.25 -4.85
C ASP A 97 5.92 21.00 -3.65
N ARG A 98 6.49 19.79 -3.61
CA ARG A 98 7.40 19.37 -2.55
C ARG A 98 8.75 20.07 -2.54
N LYS A 99 9.03 20.88 -3.55
CA LYS A 99 10.25 21.68 -3.60
C LYS A 99 10.18 22.90 -2.68
N GLU A 100 8.99 23.47 -2.55
CA GLU A 100 8.77 24.68 -1.77
C GLU A 100 8.50 24.38 -0.30
N VAL A 101 7.72 23.32 -0.01
CA VAL A 101 7.34 22.95 1.36
C VAL A 101 7.89 21.57 1.68
N LYS A 102 8.91 21.50 2.55
CA LYS A 102 9.53 20.22 2.95
C LYS A 102 8.67 19.42 3.92
N ASN A 103 8.02 20.08 4.88
CA ASN A 103 7.17 19.48 5.91
C ASN A 103 5.73 19.92 5.71
N VAL A 104 4.92 19.06 5.12
CA VAL A 104 3.50 19.33 4.89
C VAL A 104 2.71 18.71 6.03
N LYS A 105 1.98 19.56 6.77
CA LYS A 105 0.91 19.11 7.67
C LYS A 105 -0.40 19.09 6.89
N HIS A 106 -1.13 18.02 7.00
CA HIS A 106 -2.42 17.86 6.36
C HIS A 106 -3.51 18.22 7.40
N ASN A 107 -4.07 19.42 7.29
CA ASN A 107 -5.08 19.93 8.24
C ASN A 107 -6.53 19.65 7.77
N GLY A 108 -6.73 18.60 6.99
CA GLY A 108 -8.06 18.25 6.51
C GLY A 108 -8.85 17.44 7.54
N ASN A 109 -10.17 17.35 7.32
CA ASN A 109 -11.08 16.53 8.10
C ASN A 109 -11.54 15.31 7.32
N ILE A 110 -11.60 14.16 7.97
CA ILE A 110 -12.02 12.87 7.39
C ILE A 110 -13.23 12.39 8.19
N THR A 111 -14.23 11.86 7.51
CA THR A 111 -15.36 11.21 8.17
C THR A 111 -14.94 9.87 8.76
N PHE A 112 -15.53 9.50 9.89
CA PHE A 112 -15.28 8.21 10.54
C PHE A 112 -15.62 7.03 9.62
N ASP A 113 -16.66 7.14 8.79
CA ASP A 113 -17.01 6.12 7.80
C ASP A 113 -15.91 5.90 6.76
N ALA A 114 -15.26 6.96 6.29
CA ALA A 114 -14.13 6.83 5.37
C ALA A 114 -12.94 6.14 6.04
N LEU A 115 -12.71 6.44 7.31
CA LEU A 115 -11.69 5.79 8.12
C LEU A 115 -11.98 4.30 8.31
N LEU A 116 -13.24 3.90 8.54
CA LEU A 116 -13.65 2.49 8.59
C LEU A 116 -13.42 1.76 7.26
N LYS A 117 -13.71 2.42 6.12
CA LYS A 117 -13.40 1.85 4.78
C LYS A 117 -11.91 1.60 4.62
N ILE A 118 -11.06 2.54 5.04
CA ILE A 118 -9.61 2.38 5.02
C ILE A 118 -9.19 1.23 5.94
N ALA A 119 -9.81 1.09 7.11
CA ALA A 119 -9.54 0.01 8.06
C ALA A 119 -9.80 -1.36 7.44
N ARG A 120 -10.92 -1.52 6.74
CA ARG A 120 -11.24 -2.77 6.03
C ARG A 120 -10.23 -3.09 4.93
N ILE A 121 -9.80 -2.10 4.14
CA ILE A 121 -8.77 -2.28 3.11
C ILE A 121 -7.43 -2.70 3.72
N MET A 122 -7.09 -2.12 4.87
CA MET A 122 -5.82 -2.38 5.55
C MET A 122 -5.85 -3.61 6.46
N ARG A 123 -7.02 -4.24 6.65
CA ARG A 123 -7.23 -5.37 7.54
C ARG A 123 -6.23 -6.52 7.32
N SER A 124 -5.99 -6.87 6.06
CA SER A 124 -5.05 -7.95 5.70
C SER A 124 -3.59 -7.66 6.04
N ARG A 125 -3.27 -6.43 6.40
CA ARG A 125 -1.91 -5.94 6.68
C ARG A 125 -1.73 -5.47 8.12
N SER A 126 -2.83 -5.35 8.84
CA SER A 126 -2.85 -5.01 10.25
C SER A 126 -2.41 -6.20 11.09
N MET A 127 -1.71 -5.93 12.16
CA MET A 127 -1.33 -6.93 13.17
C MET A 127 -2.44 -7.17 14.21
N ALA A 128 -3.51 -6.40 14.16
CA ALA A 128 -4.60 -6.47 15.11
C ALA A 128 -5.48 -7.71 14.88
N HIS A 129 -5.94 -8.35 15.96
CA HIS A 129 -6.85 -9.49 15.89
C HIS A 129 -8.30 -9.08 15.58
N LYS A 130 -8.72 -7.89 16.04
CA LYS A 130 -10.06 -7.33 15.83
C LYS A 130 -10.00 -6.11 14.92
N LEU A 131 -11.12 -5.78 14.24
CA LEU A 131 -11.24 -4.59 13.42
C LEU A 131 -11.00 -3.30 14.24
N GLU A 132 -11.47 -3.29 15.49
CA GLU A 132 -11.21 -2.23 16.46
C GLU A 132 -9.72 -1.87 16.56
N GLY A 133 -8.86 -2.86 16.74
CA GLY A 133 -7.41 -2.64 16.80
C GLY A 133 -6.85 -2.05 15.50
N THR A 134 -7.38 -2.46 14.33
CA THR A 134 -6.99 -1.87 13.04
C THR A 134 -7.41 -0.40 12.94
N VAL A 135 -8.62 -0.06 13.43
CA VAL A 135 -9.10 1.33 13.48
C VAL A 135 -8.20 2.18 14.39
N LEU A 136 -7.80 1.66 15.55
CA LEU A 136 -6.86 2.34 16.45
C LEU A 136 -5.48 2.57 15.80
N GLU A 137 -4.98 1.61 15.00
CA GLU A 137 -3.75 1.78 14.22
C GLU A 137 -3.89 2.95 13.22
N ILE A 138 -5.02 3.03 12.53
CA ILE A 138 -5.25 4.07 11.51
C ILE A 138 -5.46 5.44 12.14
N LEU A 139 -6.15 5.54 13.28
CA LEU A 139 -6.29 6.79 14.03
C LEU A 139 -4.92 7.35 14.46
N ARG A 140 -4.01 6.50 14.89
CA ARG A 140 -2.63 6.93 15.22
C ARG A 140 -1.86 7.41 13.99
N ILE A 141 -2.11 6.81 12.82
CA ILE A 141 -1.53 7.29 11.56
C ILE A 141 -2.15 8.64 11.18
N ALA A 142 -3.47 8.82 11.33
CA ALA A 142 -4.16 10.08 11.10
C ALA A 142 -3.60 11.20 11.99
N GLN A 143 -3.35 10.91 13.26
CA GLN A 143 -2.67 11.83 14.18
C GLN A 143 -1.28 12.21 13.69
N SER A 144 -0.49 11.27 13.18
CA SER A 144 0.86 11.55 12.65
C SER A 144 0.85 12.40 11.38
N ILE A 145 -0.21 12.33 10.60
CA ILE A 145 -0.44 13.13 9.40
C ILE A 145 -0.89 14.54 9.78
N GLY A 146 -1.62 14.69 10.88
CA GLY A 146 -2.14 15.94 11.41
C GLY A 146 -3.58 16.25 11.00
N CYS A 147 -4.33 15.27 10.46
CA CYS A 147 -5.74 15.44 10.12
C CYS A 147 -6.66 15.22 11.32
N THR A 148 -7.84 15.82 11.27
CA THR A 148 -8.95 15.58 12.21
C THR A 148 -9.90 14.53 11.67
N VAL A 149 -10.66 13.89 12.54
CA VAL A 149 -11.70 12.91 12.18
C VAL A 149 -13.00 13.37 12.84
N ASP A 150 -14.02 13.62 12.03
CA ASP A 150 -15.29 14.23 12.47
C ASP A 150 -15.08 15.46 13.37
N ASP A 151 -14.17 16.35 12.94
CA ASP A 151 -13.76 17.58 13.64
C ASP A 151 -13.16 17.36 15.03
N MET A 152 -12.93 16.11 15.43
CA MET A 152 -12.26 15.73 16.69
C MET A 152 -10.81 15.37 16.46
N HIS A 153 -10.02 15.53 17.51
CA HIS A 153 -8.63 15.07 17.47
C HIS A 153 -8.60 13.53 17.48
N PRO A 154 -7.78 12.87 16.65
CA PRO A 154 -7.72 11.41 16.61
C PRO A 154 -7.41 10.73 17.94
N HIS A 155 -6.71 11.40 18.84
CA HIS A 155 -6.40 10.88 20.17
C HIS A 155 -7.66 10.75 21.03
N ASP A 156 -8.55 11.74 21.00
CA ASP A 156 -9.79 11.73 21.77
C ASP A 156 -10.71 10.60 21.30
N LEU A 157 -10.72 10.32 20.00
CA LEU A 157 -11.43 9.16 19.45
C LEU A 157 -10.84 7.83 19.90
N VAL A 158 -9.52 7.73 20.00
CA VAL A 158 -8.86 6.52 20.53
C VAL A 158 -9.30 6.26 21.97
N ASP A 159 -9.42 7.32 22.80
CA ASP A 159 -9.84 7.17 24.19
C ASP A 159 -11.33 6.82 24.30
N LYS A 160 -12.19 7.39 23.45
CA LYS A 160 -13.62 7.02 23.37
C LYS A 160 -13.83 5.56 22.95
N ILE A 161 -13.06 5.08 21.98
CA ILE A 161 -13.13 3.66 21.55
C ILE A 161 -12.68 2.74 22.67
N LYS A 162 -11.60 3.06 23.38
CA LYS A 162 -11.12 2.27 24.53
C LYS A 162 -12.07 2.32 25.73
N GLY A 163 -12.75 3.45 25.91
CA GLY A 163 -13.77 3.62 26.95
C GLY A 163 -15.09 2.90 26.64
N GLY A 164 -15.25 2.37 25.42
CA GLY A 164 -16.50 1.69 25.00
C GLY A 164 -17.63 2.66 24.65
N GLU A 165 -17.35 3.97 24.52
CA GLU A 165 -18.35 4.97 24.14
C GLU A 165 -18.69 4.90 22.65
N LEU A 166 -17.77 4.38 21.82
CA LEU A 166 -17.91 4.29 20.40
C LEU A 166 -17.71 2.83 19.97
N GLU A 167 -18.82 2.18 19.62
CA GLU A 167 -18.81 0.81 19.15
C GLU A 167 -18.40 0.72 17.68
N ILE A 168 -17.45 -0.15 17.38
CA ILE A 168 -17.02 -0.44 16.03
C ILE A 168 -17.73 -1.69 15.56
N PRO A 169 -18.32 -1.67 14.34
CA PRO A 169 -18.99 -2.84 13.81
C PRO A 169 -18.04 -4.04 13.77
N VAL A 170 -18.49 -5.15 14.33
CA VAL A 170 -17.80 -6.44 14.22
C VAL A 170 -17.99 -6.94 12.79
N GLU A 171 -16.90 -7.38 12.13
CA GLU A 171 -16.98 -8.04 10.82
C GLU A 171 -17.76 -9.33 10.90
#